data_1e7667b686f0db80b41f958fdedd3eb0
#
_entry.id   1e7667b686f0db80b41f958fdedd3eb0
#
_cell.length_a   1.000
_cell.length_b   1.000
_cell.length_c   1.000
_cell.angle_alpha   90.00
_cell.angle_beta   90.00
_cell.angle_gamma   90.00
#
_symmetry.space_group_name_H-M   'P 1'
#
loop_
_entity.id
_entity.type
_entity.pdbx_description
1 polymer ?
#
loop_
_entity_poly.entity_id
_entity_poly.type
_entity_poly.pdbx_seq_one_letter_code
_entity_poly.pdbx_strand_id
1 'polypeptide(L)'
;MKTRILPGICLIVLLNGATLLAQSHPPHLIDAHVHYNGEPGFLDKLIARLDSVDGMAFLLTTPPAFDSAKAAIAQHPNRLIGFGDIKLDDPNVLELIDRFHAAGFRGLGEMTSPLKNYDDPSYTPIYERAQQYGMILLFHTGIVNRPDPNIAADISVDRMRPTTLDGIARRFPKVTIIGAHLGNPDYAWAAEIARWNPNLYFDLSGTSLIKKQNDYAFFKSIFWWSGVVSPHTPKSGASAFEKLVFGSDVFNGEIEEFDRELERYHKLLDACGVAPEAQANIFYGTLWRILNEKH
;
A
#
# COMPACT_ATOMS: atom_id res chain seq x y z
N MET A 1 -6.47 20.65 -65.87
CA MET A 1 -5.75 20.00 -64.79
C MET A 1 -6.37 20.45 -63.46
N LYS A 2 -7.10 19.56 -62.77
CA LYS A 2 -7.72 19.86 -61.47
C LYS A 2 -6.91 19.14 -60.40
N THR A 3 -6.19 19.91 -59.59
CA THR A 3 -5.39 19.40 -58.48
C THR A 3 -6.32 19.07 -57.30
N ARG A 4 -6.38 17.81 -56.93
CA ARG A 4 -7.08 17.34 -55.71
C ARG A 4 -6.15 17.49 -54.50
N ILE A 5 -6.55 18.29 -53.52
CA ILE A 5 -5.93 18.40 -52.23
C ILE A 5 -6.56 17.31 -51.34
N LEU A 6 -5.73 16.38 -50.84
CA LEU A 6 -6.12 15.39 -49.84
C LEU A 6 -6.05 16.05 -48.44
N PRO A 7 -7.06 15.85 -47.56
CA PRO A 7 -6.96 16.32 -46.18
C PRO A 7 -5.98 15.45 -45.38
N GLY A 8 -5.00 16.10 -44.78
CA GLY A 8 -4.09 15.45 -43.83
C GLY A 8 -4.83 15.02 -42.56
N ILE A 9 -4.74 13.73 -42.26
CA ILE A 9 -5.20 13.17 -40.98
C ILE A 9 -4.18 13.57 -39.93
N CYS A 10 -4.58 14.49 -39.03
CA CYS A 10 -3.80 14.83 -37.85
C CYS A 10 -3.96 13.71 -36.83
N LEU A 11 -2.93 12.85 -36.69
CA LEU A 11 -2.86 11.81 -35.69
C LEU A 11 -2.57 12.47 -34.34
N ILE A 12 -3.60 12.66 -33.53
CA ILE A 12 -3.43 13.09 -32.13
C ILE A 12 -2.90 11.88 -31.35
N VAL A 13 -1.59 11.84 -31.15
CA VAL A 13 -0.96 10.93 -30.19
C VAL A 13 -1.30 11.44 -28.80
N LEU A 14 -2.29 10.82 -28.16
CA LEU A 14 -2.53 11.00 -26.72
C LEU A 14 -1.34 10.36 -25.99
N LEU A 15 -0.36 11.16 -25.64
CA LEU A 15 0.67 10.82 -24.67
C LEU A 15 -0.04 10.63 -23.31
N ASN A 16 -0.29 9.37 -22.95
CA ASN A 16 -0.57 8.99 -21.58
C ASN A 16 0.72 9.22 -20.78
N GLY A 17 0.96 10.48 -20.42
CA GLY A 17 2.01 10.82 -19.47
C GLY A 17 1.58 10.32 -18.09
N ALA A 18 2.34 9.41 -17.49
CA ALA A 18 2.27 9.18 -16.06
C ALA A 18 2.37 10.57 -15.40
N THR A 19 1.32 10.96 -14.68
CA THR A 19 1.29 12.21 -13.93
C THR A 19 2.38 12.08 -12.86
N LEU A 20 3.54 12.69 -13.10
CA LEU A 20 4.53 12.95 -12.06
C LEU A 20 3.78 13.68 -10.93
N LEU A 21 3.99 13.27 -9.70
CA LEU A 21 3.45 13.99 -8.55
C LEU A 21 3.85 15.46 -8.69
N ALA A 22 2.89 16.36 -8.59
CA ALA A 22 3.09 17.79 -8.82
C ALA A 22 3.95 18.44 -7.72
N GLN A 23 4.27 17.70 -6.65
CA GLN A 23 5.04 18.18 -5.51
C GLN A 23 6.53 18.26 -5.85
N SER A 24 7.14 19.40 -5.63
CA SER A 24 8.55 19.68 -5.95
C SER A 24 9.55 19.17 -4.91
N HIS A 25 9.09 18.78 -3.74
CA HIS A 25 9.85 18.20 -2.64
C HIS A 25 9.13 16.99 -2.05
N PRO A 26 9.84 16.03 -1.41
CA PRO A 26 9.18 14.92 -0.74
C PRO A 26 8.29 15.43 0.40
N PRO A 27 7.13 14.78 0.65
CA PRO A 27 6.31 15.04 1.83
C PRO A 27 7.07 14.61 3.09
N HIS A 28 6.58 15.00 4.26
CA HIS A 28 7.12 14.52 5.52
C HIS A 28 6.46 13.20 5.99
N LEU A 29 5.35 12.81 5.37
CA LEU A 29 4.60 11.61 5.68
C LEU A 29 3.92 11.06 4.43
N ILE A 30 3.91 9.74 4.26
CA ILE A 30 3.03 9.03 3.34
C ILE A 30 2.34 7.92 4.13
N ASP A 31 1.05 8.07 4.34
CA ASP A 31 0.22 7.04 4.97
C ASP A 31 -0.21 6.02 3.92
N ALA A 32 0.28 4.80 4.04
CA ALA A 32 0.00 3.72 3.09
C ALA A 32 -1.38 3.07 3.26
N HIS A 33 -2.14 3.42 4.31
CA HIS A 33 -3.29 2.61 4.71
C HIS A 33 -4.46 3.45 5.26
N VAL A 34 -5.22 4.08 4.37
CA VAL A 34 -6.41 4.87 4.71
C VAL A 34 -7.61 4.37 3.93
N HIS A 35 -8.61 3.80 4.61
CA HIS A 35 -9.83 3.30 3.99
C HIS A 35 -10.82 4.42 3.64
N TYR A 36 -11.47 4.28 2.49
CA TYR A 36 -12.51 5.19 2.05
C TYR A 36 -13.67 4.45 1.36
N ASN A 37 -14.85 4.55 1.94
CA ASN A 37 -16.09 3.96 1.41
C ASN A 37 -17.15 5.00 1.04
N GLY A 38 -16.76 6.29 0.94
CA GLY A 38 -17.66 7.36 0.52
C GLY A 38 -18.32 8.13 1.67
N GLU A 39 -17.84 7.99 2.90
CA GLU A 39 -18.40 8.69 4.05
C GLU A 39 -18.35 10.22 3.90
N PRO A 40 -19.50 10.94 4.03
CA PRO A 40 -19.54 12.40 3.93
C PRO A 40 -18.64 13.09 4.96
N GLY A 41 -17.85 14.07 4.52
CA GLY A 41 -16.98 14.89 5.36
C GLY A 41 -15.69 14.19 5.83
N PHE A 42 -15.48 12.90 5.53
CA PHE A 42 -14.24 12.20 5.89
C PHE A 42 -13.04 12.80 5.15
N LEU A 43 -13.17 13.01 3.86
CA LEU A 43 -12.06 13.53 3.04
C LEU A 43 -11.61 14.92 3.49
N ASP A 44 -12.53 15.81 3.88
CA ASP A 44 -12.17 17.15 4.39
C ASP A 44 -11.33 17.04 5.67
N LYS A 45 -11.70 16.14 6.56
CA LYS A 45 -10.94 15.88 7.79
C LYS A 45 -9.57 15.28 7.50
N LEU A 46 -9.50 14.30 6.58
CA LEU A 46 -8.24 13.67 6.17
C LEU A 46 -7.30 14.71 5.53
N ILE A 47 -7.79 15.51 4.60
CA ILE A 47 -7.00 16.57 3.94
C ILE A 47 -6.46 17.55 4.99
N ALA A 48 -7.29 18.01 5.93
CA ALA A 48 -6.85 18.90 7.00
C ALA A 48 -5.72 18.30 7.85
N ARG A 49 -5.76 16.98 8.13
CA ARG A 49 -4.69 16.29 8.84
C ARG A 49 -3.42 16.19 8.00
N LEU A 50 -3.54 15.80 6.73
CA LEU A 50 -2.42 15.71 5.80
C LEU A 50 -1.75 17.08 5.60
N ASP A 51 -2.54 18.17 5.53
CA ASP A 51 -2.00 19.52 5.45
C ASP A 51 -1.19 19.90 6.70
N SER A 52 -1.65 19.49 7.88
CA SER A 52 -0.97 19.82 9.14
C SER A 52 0.40 19.15 9.31
N VAL A 53 0.64 18.04 8.60
CA VAL A 53 1.90 17.27 8.68
C VAL A 53 2.68 17.27 7.35
N ASP A 54 2.25 18.07 6.38
CA ASP A 54 2.76 18.02 4.98
C ASP A 54 2.82 16.57 4.46
N GLY A 55 1.70 15.86 4.60
CA GLY A 55 1.57 14.44 4.30
C GLY A 55 0.79 14.13 3.05
N MET A 56 0.88 12.87 2.62
CA MET A 56 0.07 12.24 1.59
C MET A 56 -0.55 10.95 2.13
N ALA A 57 -1.62 10.45 1.50
CA ALA A 57 -2.21 9.17 1.85
C ALA A 57 -2.57 8.33 0.62
N PHE A 58 -2.39 7.01 0.74
CA PHE A 58 -3.00 6.03 -0.16
C PHE A 58 -4.47 5.88 0.24
N LEU A 59 -5.34 6.31 -0.64
CA LEU A 59 -6.78 6.27 -0.40
C LEU A 59 -7.36 4.97 -0.95
N LEU A 60 -7.54 3.98 -0.08
CA LEU A 60 -8.07 2.66 -0.40
C LEU A 60 -9.57 2.74 -0.62
N THR A 61 -9.94 2.82 -1.87
CA THR A 61 -11.27 3.23 -2.32
C THR A 61 -12.10 2.04 -2.73
N THR A 62 -13.23 1.83 -2.06
CA THR A 62 -14.20 0.81 -2.49
C THR A 62 -14.83 1.16 -3.84
N PRO A 63 -15.23 0.18 -4.67
CA PRO A 63 -15.85 0.45 -5.97
C PRO A 63 -17.05 1.43 -5.94
N PRO A 64 -17.95 1.41 -4.92
CA PRO A 64 -19.02 2.40 -4.80
C PRO A 64 -18.55 3.83 -4.58
N ALA A 65 -17.39 4.04 -3.93
CA ALA A 65 -16.82 5.35 -3.65
C ALA A 65 -15.92 5.90 -4.77
N PHE A 66 -15.78 5.17 -5.89
CA PHE A 66 -14.86 5.47 -6.98
C PHE A 66 -14.94 6.92 -7.50
N ASP A 67 -16.15 7.39 -7.81
CA ASP A 67 -16.33 8.71 -8.44
C ASP A 67 -15.99 9.86 -7.48
N SER A 68 -16.34 9.72 -6.19
CA SER A 68 -15.99 10.70 -5.16
C SER A 68 -14.48 10.71 -4.87
N ALA A 69 -13.86 9.55 -4.78
CA ALA A 69 -12.41 9.45 -4.62
C ALA A 69 -11.65 10.05 -5.81
N LYS A 70 -12.05 9.71 -7.04
CA LYS A 70 -11.46 10.26 -8.26
C LYS A 70 -11.53 11.79 -8.29
N ALA A 71 -12.69 12.36 -7.90
CA ALA A 71 -12.86 13.81 -7.83
C ALA A 71 -11.94 14.43 -6.76
N ALA A 72 -11.86 13.84 -5.57
CA ALA A 72 -11.00 14.31 -4.49
C ALA A 72 -9.50 14.23 -4.85
N ILE A 73 -9.06 13.14 -5.46
CA ILE A 73 -7.67 12.98 -5.92
C ILE A 73 -7.32 14.07 -6.95
N ALA A 74 -8.23 14.37 -7.89
CA ALA A 74 -8.03 15.42 -8.87
C ALA A 74 -7.95 16.83 -8.25
N GLN A 75 -8.66 17.06 -7.15
CA GLN A 75 -8.64 18.33 -6.41
C GLN A 75 -7.41 18.44 -5.49
N HIS A 76 -6.94 17.33 -4.96
CA HIS A 76 -5.85 17.27 -3.98
C HIS A 76 -4.71 16.32 -4.40
N PRO A 77 -4.10 16.52 -5.59
CA PRO A 77 -3.10 15.60 -6.16
C PRO A 77 -1.81 15.51 -5.34
N ASN A 78 -1.55 16.49 -4.46
CA ASN A 78 -0.40 16.52 -3.55
C ASN A 78 -0.73 15.92 -2.16
N ARG A 79 -1.93 15.39 -1.96
CA ARG A 79 -2.38 14.81 -0.68
C ARG A 79 -2.91 13.38 -0.85
N LEU A 80 -3.57 13.08 -1.95
CA LEU A 80 -4.23 11.80 -2.15
C LEU A 80 -3.66 11.04 -3.34
N ILE A 81 -3.40 9.76 -3.10
CA ILE A 81 -2.97 8.78 -4.09
C ILE A 81 -4.00 7.67 -4.13
N GLY A 82 -4.67 7.48 -5.27
CA GLY A 82 -5.75 6.50 -5.39
C GLY A 82 -5.25 5.05 -5.35
N PHE A 83 -5.90 4.25 -4.51
CA PHE A 83 -5.80 2.80 -4.46
C PHE A 83 -7.18 2.19 -4.61
N GLY A 84 -7.33 1.19 -5.49
CA GLY A 84 -8.60 0.50 -5.68
C GLY A 84 -8.73 -0.68 -4.72
N ASP A 85 -9.73 -0.66 -3.84
CA ASP A 85 -10.09 -1.83 -3.05
C ASP A 85 -10.76 -2.85 -3.97
N ILE A 86 -10.15 -4.01 -4.13
CA ILE A 86 -10.61 -5.10 -4.99
C ILE A 86 -10.69 -6.42 -4.21
N LYS A 87 -11.61 -7.27 -4.65
CA LYS A 87 -11.65 -8.68 -4.22
C LYS A 87 -11.01 -9.54 -5.29
N LEU A 88 -10.02 -10.35 -4.92
CA LEU A 88 -9.29 -11.21 -5.87
C LEU A 88 -10.19 -12.21 -6.59
N ASP A 89 -11.31 -12.59 -5.96
CA ASP A 89 -12.28 -13.55 -6.49
C ASP A 89 -13.44 -12.89 -7.24
N ASP A 90 -13.41 -11.57 -7.44
CA ASP A 90 -14.41 -10.87 -8.25
C ASP A 90 -14.26 -11.29 -9.72
N PRO A 91 -15.33 -11.80 -10.38
CA PRO A 91 -15.27 -12.21 -11.79
C PRO A 91 -14.88 -11.06 -12.74
N ASN A 92 -15.09 -9.81 -12.33
CA ASN A 92 -14.77 -8.61 -13.12
C ASN A 92 -13.49 -7.93 -12.61
N VAL A 93 -12.65 -8.59 -11.82
CA VAL A 93 -11.49 -7.98 -11.17
C VAL A 93 -10.54 -7.29 -12.15
N LEU A 94 -10.30 -7.86 -13.32
CA LEU A 94 -9.42 -7.26 -14.33
C LEU A 94 -10.01 -5.98 -14.91
N GLU A 95 -11.31 -5.93 -15.14
CA GLU A 95 -12.00 -4.70 -15.60
C GLU A 95 -11.96 -3.61 -14.53
N LEU A 96 -12.11 -3.99 -13.25
CA LEU A 96 -11.97 -3.05 -12.14
C LEU A 96 -10.55 -2.47 -12.08
N ILE A 97 -9.52 -3.30 -12.24
CA ILE A 97 -8.12 -2.85 -12.27
C ILE A 97 -7.91 -1.87 -13.43
N ASP A 98 -8.40 -2.19 -14.62
CA ASP A 98 -8.30 -1.32 -15.80
C ASP A 98 -9.00 0.02 -15.57
N ARG A 99 -10.17 0.00 -14.93
CA ARG A 99 -10.94 1.20 -14.57
C ARG A 99 -10.17 2.09 -13.57
N PHE A 100 -9.61 1.50 -12.51
CA PHE A 100 -8.82 2.24 -11.54
C PHE A 100 -7.55 2.83 -12.19
N HIS A 101 -6.83 2.04 -12.98
CA HIS A 101 -5.65 2.52 -13.69
C HIS A 101 -5.97 3.68 -14.64
N ALA A 102 -7.03 3.57 -15.46
CA ALA A 102 -7.47 4.61 -16.38
C ALA A 102 -7.86 5.92 -15.67
N ALA A 103 -8.25 5.83 -14.41
CA ALA A 103 -8.55 6.99 -13.55
C ALA A 103 -7.30 7.57 -12.84
N GLY A 104 -6.11 7.02 -13.06
CA GLY A 104 -4.85 7.49 -12.47
C GLY A 104 -4.56 6.92 -11.07
N PHE A 105 -5.28 5.90 -10.64
CA PHE A 105 -4.97 5.20 -9.40
C PHE A 105 -3.61 4.48 -9.52
N ARG A 106 -2.84 4.49 -8.44
CA ARG A 106 -1.45 4.02 -8.41
C ARG A 106 -1.27 2.68 -7.71
N GLY A 107 -2.33 2.11 -7.17
CA GLY A 107 -2.26 0.82 -6.47
C GLY A 107 -3.60 0.15 -6.28
N LEU A 108 -3.54 -1.04 -5.71
CA LEU A 108 -4.68 -1.89 -5.36
C LEU A 108 -4.58 -2.31 -3.91
N GLY A 109 -5.68 -2.31 -3.20
CA GLY A 109 -5.78 -2.72 -1.78
C GLY A 109 -6.80 -1.88 -0.99
N GLU A 110 -7.13 -2.32 0.19
CA GLU A 110 -6.59 -3.49 0.88
C GLU A 110 -7.28 -4.77 0.39
N MET A 111 -6.50 -5.71 -0.13
CA MET A 111 -7.04 -7.00 -0.57
C MET A 111 -7.24 -7.92 0.64
N THR A 112 -8.48 -8.35 0.87
CA THR A 112 -8.87 -9.15 2.04
C THR A 112 -9.65 -10.40 1.67
N SER A 113 -9.71 -11.33 2.59
CA SER A 113 -10.66 -12.48 2.60
C SER A 113 -10.74 -13.26 1.28
N PRO A 114 -9.60 -13.64 0.66
CA PRO A 114 -9.63 -14.41 -0.59
C PRO A 114 -10.17 -15.83 -0.36
N LEU A 115 -10.79 -16.40 -1.40
CA LEU A 115 -11.24 -17.80 -1.38
C LEU A 115 -10.09 -18.80 -1.54
N LYS A 116 -8.92 -18.35 -1.95
CA LYS A 116 -7.68 -19.12 -2.12
C LYS A 116 -6.50 -18.39 -1.49
N ASN A 117 -5.36 -19.05 -1.35
CA ASN A 117 -4.15 -18.36 -0.91
C ASN A 117 -3.80 -17.22 -1.87
N TYR A 118 -3.21 -16.15 -1.37
CA TYR A 118 -2.81 -15.02 -2.22
C TYR A 118 -1.89 -15.43 -3.39
N ASP A 119 -1.04 -16.42 -3.18
CA ASP A 119 -0.11 -16.92 -4.21
C ASP A 119 -0.71 -18.01 -5.12
N ASP A 120 -2.02 -18.28 -5.05
CA ASP A 120 -2.70 -19.21 -5.94
C ASP A 120 -2.48 -18.83 -7.41
N PRO A 121 -2.12 -19.79 -8.29
CA PRO A 121 -1.86 -19.50 -9.70
C PRO A 121 -3.02 -18.85 -10.45
N SER A 122 -4.26 -19.04 -10.01
CA SER A 122 -5.42 -18.40 -10.65
C SER A 122 -5.47 -16.88 -10.48
N TYR A 123 -4.75 -16.31 -9.51
CA TYR A 123 -4.61 -14.86 -9.34
C TYR A 123 -3.46 -14.25 -10.14
N THR A 124 -2.64 -15.08 -10.82
CA THR A 124 -1.52 -14.62 -11.66
C THR A 124 -1.90 -13.48 -12.63
N PRO A 125 -3.04 -13.55 -13.37
CA PRO A 125 -3.42 -12.46 -14.28
C PRO A 125 -3.62 -11.10 -13.59
N ILE A 126 -4.02 -11.08 -12.32
CA ILE A 126 -4.18 -9.86 -11.52
C ILE A 126 -2.81 -9.22 -11.27
N TYR A 127 -1.84 -10.02 -10.84
CA TYR A 127 -0.49 -9.55 -10.54
C TYR A 127 0.30 -9.14 -11.81
N GLU A 128 0.09 -9.85 -12.92
CA GLU A 128 0.61 -9.45 -14.23
C GLU A 128 0.05 -8.10 -14.66
N ARG A 129 -1.25 -7.88 -14.48
CA ARG A 129 -1.90 -6.60 -14.80
C ARG A 129 -1.40 -5.46 -13.91
N ALA A 130 -1.25 -5.71 -12.61
CA ALA A 130 -0.67 -4.76 -11.67
C ALA A 130 0.78 -4.41 -12.05
N GLN A 131 1.60 -5.40 -12.41
CA GLN A 131 2.96 -5.19 -12.87
C GLN A 131 3.01 -4.39 -14.18
N GLN A 132 2.14 -4.70 -15.14
CA GLN A 132 2.03 -3.97 -16.41
C GLN A 132 1.75 -2.48 -16.19
N TYR A 133 0.94 -2.15 -15.19
CA TYR A 133 0.53 -0.80 -14.86
C TYR A 133 1.43 -0.11 -13.82
N GLY A 134 2.46 -0.79 -13.30
CA GLY A 134 3.33 -0.26 -12.25
C GLY A 134 2.58 0.05 -10.95
N MET A 135 1.54 -0.75 -10.63
CA MET A 135 0.72 -0.56 -9.43
C MET A 135 1.37 -1.17 -8.20
N ILE A 136 1.24 -0.50 -7.07
CA ILE A 136 1.58 -1.01 -5.74
C ILE A 136 0.42 -1.89 -5.25
N LEU A 137 0.74 -3.01 -4.60
CA LEU A 137 -0.26 -3.92 -4.04
C LEU A 137 -0.21 -3.88 -2.51
N LEU A 138 -1.34 -3.63 -1.88
CA LEU A 138 -1.51 -3.70 -0.43
C LEU A 138 -2.44 -4.86 -0.07
N PHE A 139 -1.94 -5.77 0.76
CA PHE A 139 -2.64 -6.97 1.19
C PHE A 139 -2.93 -6.93 2.68
N HIS A 140 -4.15 -7.24 3.06
CA HIS A 140 -4.40 -7.64 4.43
C HIS A 140 -3.55 -8.85 4.79
N THR A 141 -2.93 -8.87 5.96
CA THR A 141 -2.26 -10.08 6.45
C THR A 141 -2.71 -10.45 7.85
N GLY A 142 -3.11 -11.70 7.99
CA GLY A 142 -3.48 -12.24 9.27
C GLY A 142 -4.99 -12.36 9.53
N ILE A 143 -5.38 -12.17 10.79
CA ILE A 143 -6.73 -12.46 11.24
C ILE A 143 -7.69 -11.35 10.83
N VAL A 144 -8.80 -11.73 10.18
CA VAL A 144 -9.92 -10.85 9.86
C VAL A 144 -11.02 -11.02 10.90
N ASN A 145 -11.60 -9.91 11.33
CA ASN A 145 -12.80 -9.95 12.16
C ASN A 145 -13.98 -10.53 11.37
N ARG A 146 -14.76 -11.42 12.02
CA ARG A 146 -15.98 -11.96 11.48
C ARG A 146 -17.17 -11.41 12.28
N PRO A 147 -17.73 -10.25 11.90
CA PRO A 147 -18.76 -9.59 12.69
C PRO A 147 -20.08 -10.35 12.69
N ASP A 148 -20.40 -11.09 11.63
CA ASP A 148 -21.63 -11.89 11.54
C ASP A 148 -21.31 -13.38 11.39
N PRO A 149 -21.57 -14.18 12.43
CA PRO A 149 -21.33 -15.63 12.38
C PRO A 149 -22.23 -16.38 11.38
N ASN A 150 -23.30 -15.74 10.89
CA ASN A 150 -24.21 -16.34 9.91
C ASN A 150 -23.76 -16.11 8.47
N ILE A 151 -22.79 -15.23 8.23
CA ILE A 151 -22.20 -15.10 6.91
C ILE A 151 -21.38 -16.37 6.62
N ALA A 152 -21.86 -17.15 5.66
CA ALA A 152 -21.23 -18.38 5.20
C ALA A 152 -19.99 -18.08 4.32
N ALA A 153 -19.13 -17.14 4.74
CA ALA A 153 -17.88 -16.89 4.07
C ALA A 153 -16.83 -17.86 4.61
N ASP A 154 -16.20 -18.57 3.71
CA ASP A 154 -15.06 -19.41 4.03
C ASP A 154 -13.80 -18.52 4.15
N ILE A 155 -13.68 -17.87 5.31
CA ILE A 155 -12.55 -17.01 5.64
C ILE A 155 -11.57 -17.83 6.47
N SER A 156 -10.32 -17.92 6.00
CA SER A 156 -9.24 -18.58 6.71
C SER A 156 -8.00 -17.69 6.78
N VAL A 157 -7.43 -17.54 7.97
CA VAL A 157 -6.16 -16.84 8.17
C VAL A 157 -5.03 -17.46 7.35
N ASP A 158 -5.07 -18.77 7.09
CA ASP A 158 -4.05 -19.45 6.29
C ASP A 158 -3.93 -18.88 4.87
N ARG A 159 -5.01 -18.34 4.32
CA ARG A 159 -5.01 -17.74 2.99
C ARG A 159 -4.36 -16.37 2.94
N MET A 160 -4.32 -15.69 4.09
CA MET A 160 -3.78 -14.34 4.28
C MET A 160 -2.50 -14.34 5.11
N ARG A 161 -1.81 -15.48 5.18
CA ARG A 161 -0.51 -15.55 5.86
C ARG A 161 0.52 -14.72 5.12
N PRO A 162 1.43 -14.05 5.83
CA PRO A 162 2.48 -13.26 5.19
C PRO A 162 3.35 -14.10 4.24
N THR A 163 3.55 -15.40 4.52
CA THR A 163 4.34 -16.31 3.69
C THR A 163 3.82 -16.46 2.26
N THR A 164 2.53 -16.24 2.00
CA THR A 164 1.97 -16.24 0.64
C THR A 164 2.44 -15.05 -0.18
N LEU A 165 2.84 -13.94 0.47
CA LEU A 165 3.40 -12.77 -0.19
C LEU A 165 4.83 -13.02 -0.70
N ASP A 166 5.61 -13.93 -0.08
CA ASP A 166 6.94 -14.33 -0.58
C ASP A 166 6.86 -14.88 -2.01
N GLY A 167 5.89 -15.76 -2.26
CA GLY A 167 5.68 -16.34 -3.59
C GLY A 167 5.34 -15.30 -4.66
N ILE A 168 4.53 -14.28 -4.30
CA ILE A 168 4.17 -13.19 -5.19
C ILE A 168 5.38 -12.27 -5.43
N ALA A 169 6.06 -11.85 -4.36
CA ALA A 169 7.21 -10.96 -4.45
C ALA A 169 8.32 -11.51 -5.35
N ARG A 170 8.59 -12.81 -5.27
CA ARG A 170 9.60 -13.49 -6.12
C ARG A 170 9.17 -13.63 -7.57
N ARG A 171 7.90 -13.91 -7.84
CA ARG A 171 7.35 -14.03 -9.20
C ARG A 171 7.23 -12.68 -9.91
N PHE A 172 6.95 -11.62 -9.15
CA PHE A 172 6.71 -10.27 -9.66
C PHE A 172 7.67 -9.26 -9.03
N PRO A 173 8.99 -9.34 -9.33
CA PRO A 173 10.00 -8.51 -8.65
C PRO A 173 9.90 -7.01 -8.93
N LYS A 174 9.12 -6.60 -9.92
CA LYS A 174 8.86 -5.18 -10.24
C LYS A 174 7.62 -4.63 -9.55
N VAL A 175 6.83 -5.48 -8.90
CA VAL A 175 5.65 -5.05 -8.13
C VAL A 175 6.07 -4.75 -6.70
N THR A 176 5.80 -3.56 -6.22
CA THR A 176 5.91 -3.26 -4.79
C THR A 176 4.72 -3.84 -4.05
N ILE A 177 4.99 -4.56 -2.98
CA ILE A 177 3.99 -5.22 -2.14
C ILE A 177 4.09 -4.65 -0.73
N ILE A 178 2.95 -4.32 -0.14
CA ILE A 178 2.79 -3.93 1.25
C ILE A 178 1.87 -4.96 1.91
N GLY A 179 2.32 -5.59 2.99
CA GLY A 179 1.49 -6.40 3.86
C GLY A 179 1.01 -5.57 5.05
N ALA A 180 -0.29 -5.45 5.24
CA ALA A 180 -0.85 -4.79 6.41
C ALA A 180 -0.63 -5.62 7.68
N HIS A 181 -0.56 -4.94 8.84
CA HIS A 181 -0.57 -5.55 10.18
C HIS A 181 0.59 -6.53 10.47
N LEU A 182 1.72 -6.38 9.77
CA LEU A 182 2.94 -7.19 9.97
C LEU A 182 2.66 -8.70 10.06
N GLY A 183 1.74 -9.21 9.27
CA GLY A 183 1.48 -10.66 9.21
C GLY A 183 0.79 -11.28 10.43
N ASN A 184 0.04 -10.51 11.20
CA ASN A 184 -0.63 -10.92 12.46
C ASN A 184 -1.31 -12.32 12.37
N PRO A 185 -0.92 -13.34 13.20
CA PRO A 185 0.07 -13.31 14.28
C PRO A 185 1.49 -13.77 13.88
N ASP A 186 1.75 -14.03 12.61
CA ASP A 186 2.98 -14.64 12.07
C ASP A 186 4.10 -13.58 11.88
N TYR A 187 4.26 -12.68 12.84
CA TYR A 187 5.16 -11.52 12.78
C TYR A 187 6.62 -11.86 12.44
N ALA A 188 7.15 -12.95 12.99
CA ALA A 188 8.51 -13.38 12.71
C ALA A 188 8.68 -13.82 11.24
N TRP A 189 7.67 -14.50 10.68
CA TRP A 189 7.66 -14.84 9.26
C TRP A 189 7.57 -13.60 8.37
N ALA A 190 6.71 -12.63 8.72
CA ALA A 190 6.59 -11.38 8.00
C ALA A 190 7.93 -10.63 7.93
N ALA A 191 8.61 -10.50 9.08
CA ALA A 191 9.91 -9.86 9.13
C ALA A 191 10.97 -10.62 8.30
N GLU A 192 11.00 -11.96 8.38
CA GLU A 192 11.98 -12.76 7.65
C GLU A 192 11.75 -12.71 6.13
N ILE A 193 10.52 -12.80 5.63
CA ILE A 193 10.27 -12.69 4.18
C ILE A 193 10.53 -11.27 3.66
N ALA A 194 10.28 -10.23 4.47
CA ALA A 194 10.64 -8.86 4.11
C ALA A 194 12.15 -8.70 3.93
N ARG A 195 12.96 -9.37 4.75
CA ARG A 195 14.42 -9.39 4.65
C ARG A 195 14.91 -9.92 3.30
N TRP A 196 14.25 -10.95 2.75
CA TRP A 196 14.67 -11.62 1.51
C TRP A 196 14.06 -11.03 0.23
N ASN A 197 13.00 -10.22 0.33
CA ASN A 197 12.31 -9.65 -0.81
C ASN A 197 12.48 -8.12 -0.84
N PRO A 198 13.28 -7.55 -1.74
CA PRO A 198 13.53 -6.10 -1.80
C PRO A 198 12.26 -5.29 -2.06
N ASN A 199 11.27 -5.87 -2.72
CA ASN A 199 10.00 -5.26 -3.11
C ASN A 199 8.84 -5.51 -2.13
N LEU A 200 9.09 -6.12 -0.94
CA LEU A 200 8.08 -6.40 0.07
C LEU A 200 8.31 -5.58 1.34
N TYR A 201 7.28 -4.90 1.79
CA TYR A 201 7.23 -4.04 2.96
C TYR A 201 6.02 -4.40 3.84
N PHE A 202 5.98 -3.89 5.08
CA PHE A 202 4.85 -4.07 5.98
C PHE A 202 4.53 -2.77 6.71
N ASP A 203 3.26 -2.58 7.07
CA ASP A 203 2.89 -1.59 8.08
C ASP A 203 2.74 -2.25 9.47
N LEU A 204 2.64 -1.42 10.50
CA LEU A 204 2.44 -1.85 11.89
C LEU A 204 1.03 -1.53 12.40
N SER A 205 0.08 -1.24 11.54
CA SER A 205 -1.29 -0.96 11.92
C SER A 205 -2.01 -2.18 12.52
N GLY A 206 -3.20 -1.97 13.02
CA GLY A 206 -4.08 -3.04 13.50
C GLY A 206 -4.00 -3.31 15.00
N THR A 207 -5.15 -3.72 15.55
CA THR A 207 -5.41 -3.82 17.00
C THR A 207 -4.39 -4.68 17.76
N SER A 208 -3.91 -5.77 17.18
CA SER A 208 -2.96 -6.66 17.87
C SER A 208 -1.60 -6.01 18.08
N LEU A 209 -1.13 -5.21 17.11
CA LEU A 209 0.13 -4.47 17.22
C LEU A 209 -0.01 -3.24 18.12
N ILE A 210 -1.18 -2.59 18.13
CA ILE A 210 -1.49 -1.53 19.09
C ILE A 210 -1.38 -2.06 20.52
N LYS A 211 -1.88 -3.25 20.81
CA LYS A 211 -1.73 -3.90 22.13
C LYS A 211 -0.28 -4.22 22.50
N LYS A 212 0.60 -4.36 21.52
CA LYS A 212 2.04 -4.61 21.70
C LYS A 212 2.89 -3.34 21.64
N GLN A 213 2.30 -2.16 21.56
CA GLN A 213 3.01 -0.89 21.30
C GLN A 213 4.18 -0.57 22.25
N ASN A 214 4.19 -1.15 23.46
CA ASN A 214 5.25 -0.97 24.46
C ASN A 214 6.17 -2.19 24.59
N ASP A 215 5.99 -3.22 23.76
CA ASP A 215 6.85 -4.43 23.76
C ASP A 215 8.05 -4.24 22.83
N TYR A 216 8.93 -3.31 23.18
CA TYR A 216 10.10 -2.97 22.35
C TYR A 216 11.07 -4.14 22.19
N ALA A 217 11.15 -5.02 23.17
CA ALA A 217 11.97 -6.23 23.11
C ALA A 217 11.48 -7.17 22.01
N PHE A 218 10.16 -7.32 21.88
CA PHE A 218 9.54 -8.07 20.80
C PHE A 218 9.94 -7.50 19.43
N PHE A 219 9.75 -6.20 19.19
CA PHE A 219 10.09 -5.60 17.90
C PHE A 219 11.58 -5.73 17.58
N LYS A 220 12.47 -5.50 18.54
CA LYS A 220 13.92 -5.70 18.35
C LYS A 220 14.29 -7.16 18.07
N SER A 221 13.54 -8.12 18.56
CA SER A 221 13.80 -9.54 18.34
C SER A 221 13.44 -10.00 16.93
N ILE A 222 12.44 -9.38 16.28
CA ILE A 222 12.03 -9.73 14.92
C ILE A 222 12.73 -8.88 13.86
N PHE A 223 13.06 -7.62 14.15
CA PHE A 223 13.81 -6.71 13.27
C PHE A 223 15.28 -6.61 13.68
N TRP A 224 15.95 -7.76 13.81
CA TRP A 224 17.28 -7.89 14.38
C TRP A 224 18.44 -7.61 13.41
N TRP A 225 18.22 -7.68 12.10
CA TRP A 225 19.28 -7.53 11.11
C TRP A 225 19.58 -6.07 10.77
N SER A 226 20.83 -5.78 10.44
CA SER A 226 21.22 -4.55 9.75
C SER A 226 21.69 -4.88 8.34
N GLY A 227 21.57 -3.96 7.41
CA GLY A 227 21.77 -4.19 5.97
C GLY A 227 23.15 -4.78 5.58
N VAL A 228 24.13 -4.76 6.50
CA VAL A 228 25.53 -5.14 6.21
C VAL A 228 25.97 -6.46 6.89
N VAL A 229 25.20 -6.98 7.84
CA VAL A 229 25.71 -7.98 8.80
C VAL A 229 25.58 -9.43 8.37
N SER A 230 24.74 -9.74 7.41
CA SER A 230 24.61 -11.12 6.92
C SER A 230 25.13 -11.24 5.50
N PRO A 231 26.08 -12.14 5.23
CA PRO A 231 26.56 -12.40 3.87
C PRO A 231 25.46 -12.91 2.93
N HIS A 232 24.33 -13.33 3.49
CA HIS A 232 23.16 -13.83 2.76
C HIS A 232 22.02 -12.81 2.65
N THR A 233 22.13 -11.64 3.30
CA THR A 233 21.17 -10.55 3.07
C THR A 233 21.42 -9.97 1.67
N PRO A 234 20.37 -9.74 0.85
CA PRO A 234 20.54 -9.09 -0.44
C PRO A 234 21.35 -7.81 -0.30
N LYS A 235 22.29 -7.54 -1.21
CA LYS A 235 23.17 -6.36 -1.15
C LYS A 235 22.43 -5.02 -1.18
N SER A 236 21.19 -5.02 -1.66
CA SER A 236 20.25 -3.91 -1.62
C SER A 236 19.41 -3.87 -0.35
N GLY A 237 19.73 -4.73 0.63
CA GLY A 237 18.92 -4.90 1.83
C GLY A 237 18.94 -3.66 2.71
N ALA A 238 17.79 -3.02 2.82
CA ALA A 238 17.49 -2.05 3.85
C ALA A 238 17.74 -2.67 5.25
N SER A 239 18.03 -1.85 6.24
CA SER A 239 18.00 -2.30 7.63
C SER A 239 16.62 -2.83 7.97
N ALA A 240 16.51 -3.67 8.99
CA ALA A 240 15.26 -4.38 9.27
C ALA A 240 14.05 -3.46 9.39
N PHE A 241 14.19 -2.37 10.16
CA PHE A 241 13.11 -1.41 10.34
C PHE A 241 12.74 -0.65 9.05
N GLU A 242 13.66 -0.46 8.11
CA GLU A 242 13.37 0.17 6.81
C GLU A 242 12.52 -0.70 5.86
N LYS A 243 12.19 -1.92 6.28
CA LYS A 243 11.17 -2.75 5.63
C LYS A 243 9.75 -2.42 6.09
N LEU A 244 9.62 -1.45 6.98
CA LEU A 244 8.35 -0.88 7.39
C LEU A 244 8.01 0.35 6.56
N VAL A 245 6.72 0.60 6.43
CA VAL A 245 6.12 1.85 5.95
C VAL A 245 5.09 2.32 6.96
N PHE A 246 4.83 3.61 7.01
CA PHE A 246 3.75 4.11 7.85
C PHE A 246 2.40 3.74 7.25
N GLY A 247 1.50 3.22 8.06
CA GLY A 247 0.11 2.94 7.74
C GLY A 247 -0.75 3.10 8.98
N SER A 248 -1.80 3.92 8.90
CA SER A 248 -2.67 4.21 10.04
C SER A 248 -3.83 3.23 10.20
N ASP A 249 -4.28 2.62 9.10
CA ASP A 249 -5.50 1.79 9.06
C ASP A 249 -6.78 2.58 9.47
N VAL A 250 -6.79 3.87 9.13
CA VAL A 250 -7.93 4.75 9.44
C VAL A 250 -9.13 4.33 8.63
N PHE A 251 -10.25 4.11 9.33
CA PHE A 251 -11.57 3.94 8.73
C PHE A 251 -12.36 5.24 8.73
N ASN A 252 -13.41 5.29 7.94
CA ASN A 252 -14.32 6.42 7.89
C ASN A 252 -14.81 6.85 9.27
N GLY A 253 -14.73 8.15 9.53
CA GLY A 253 -15.21 8.75 10.78
C GLY A 253 -14.24 8.66 11.97
N GLU A 254 -13.20 7.84 11.88
CA GLU A 254 -12.24 7.62 12.98
C GLU A 254 -10.88 8.31 12.70
N ILE A 255 -10.93 9.55 12.20
CA ILE A 255 -9.72 10.30 11.82
C ILE A 255 -8.72 10.49 12.96
N GLU A 256 -9.16 10.41 14.20
CA GLU A 256 -8.31 10.49 15.39
C GLU A 256 -7.33 9.31 15.49
N GLU A 257 -7.63 8.18 14.82
CA GLU A 257 -6.70 7.05 14.72
C GLU A 257 -5.40 7.45 14.02
N PHE A 258 -5.48 8.33 13.01
CA PHE A 258 -4.30 8.85 12.33
C PHE A 258 -3.29 9.46 13.29
N ASP A 259 -3.73 10.35 14.19
CA ASP A 259 -2.86 11.02 15.15
C ASP A 259 -2.29 10.02 16.18
N ARG A 260 -3.12 9.06 16.63
CA ARG A 260 -2.69 8.00 17.57
C ARG A 260 -1.64 7.08 16.98
N GLU A 261 -1.84 6.67 15.72
CA GLU A 261 -0.89 5.81 15.02
C GLU A 261 0.42 6.54 14.74
N LEU A 262 0.37 7.79 14.31
CA LEU A 262 1.56 8.59 14.09
C LEU A 262 2.40 8.73 15.37
N GLU A 263 1.76 9.07 16.49
CA GLU A 263 2.44 9.13 17.80
C GLU A 263 3.00 7.77 18.22
N ARG A 264 2.25 6.70 18.01
CA ARG A 264 2.65 5.33 18.34
C ARG A 264 3.89 4.90 17.56
N TYR A 265 3.93 5.16 16.25
CA TYR A 265 5.12 4.85 15.43
C TYR A 265 6.35 5.62 15.94
N HIS A 266 6.26 6.91 16.16
CA HIS A 266 7.37 7.70 16.69
C HIS A 266 7.91 7.12 18.01
N LYS A 267 7.03 6.88 18.99
CA LYS A 267 7.41 6.30 20.29
C LYS A 267 8.10 4.94 20.15
N LEU A 268 7.55 4.09 19.29
CA LEU A 268 8.07 2.74 19.05
C LEU A 268 9.48 2.80 18.43
N LEU A 269 9.64 3.58 17.38
CA LEU A 269 10.89 3.66 16.63
C LEU A 269 11.99 4.31 17.48
N ASP A 270 11.68 5.35 18.23
CA ASP A 270 12.61 5.97 19.19
C ASP A 270 13.05 4.99 20.27
N ALA A 271 12.11 4.28 20.91
CA ALA A 271 12.40 3.30 21.95
C ALA A 271 13.16 2.07 21.41
N CYS A 272 12.98 1.75 20.13
CA CYS A 272 13.76 0.72 19.45
C CYS A 272 15.16 1.21 19.05
N GLY A 273 15.44 2.50 19.12
CA GLY A 273 16.73 3.10 18.75
C GLY A 273 16.93 3.17 17.23
N VAL A 274 15.84 3.29 16.48
CA VAL A 274 15.87 3.43 15.02
C VAL A 274 16.44 4.80 14.67
N ALA A 275 17.48 4.82 13.84
CA ALA A 275 18.14 6.08 13.46
C ALA A 275 17.17 7.02 12.72
N PRO A 276 17.30 8.35 12.88
CA PRO A 276 16.40 9.32 12.26
C PRO A 276 16.25 9.18 10.74
N GLU A 277 17.33 8.83 10.04
CA GLU A 277 17.30 8.58 8.60
C GLU A 277 16.42 7.36 8.24
N ALA A 278 16.52 6.28 9.01
CA ALA A 278 15.67 5.09 8.82
C ALA A 278 14.21 5.41 9.17
N GLN A 279 13.95 6.21 10.20
CA GLN A 279 12.60 6.70 10.50
C GLN A 279 12.03 7.52 9.34
N ALA A 280 12.81 8.43 8.76
CA ALA A 280 12.39 9.20 7.59
C ALA A 280 12.03 8.29 6.41
N ASN A 281 12.78 7.20 6.19
CA ASN A 281 12.44 6.21 5.16
C ASN A 281 11.12 5.49 5.45
N ILE A 282 10.83 5.16 6.71
CA ILE A 282 9.57 4.54 7.13
C ILE A 282 8.39 5.49 6.89
N PHE A 283 8.52 6.75 7.30
CA PHE A 283 7.43 7.72 7.23
C PHE A 283 7.14 8.21 5.81
N TYR A 284 8.17 8.35 4.95
CA TYR A 284 7.94 8.83 3.58
C TYR A 284 8.96 8.36 2.55
N GLY A 285 10.25 8.29 2.90
CA GLY A 285 11.34 8.18 1.92
C GLY A 285 11.23 6.96 1.01
N THR A 286 10.89 5.80 1.57
CA THR A 286 10.71 4.55 0.81
C THR A 286 9.58 4.67 -0.20
N LEU A 287 8.38 5.07 0.25
CA LEU A 287 7.22 5.19 -0.64
C LEU A 287 7.37 6.33 -1.64
N TRP A 288 7.97 7.45 -1.24
CA TRP A 288 8.27 8.56 -2.14
C TRP A 288 9.17 8.12 -3.30
N ARG A 289 10.23 7.39 -3.00
CA ARG A 289 11.15 6.83 -4.01
C ARG A 289 10.40 5.89 -4.96
N ILE A 290 9.62 4.95 -4.43
CA ILE A 290 8.84 3.99 -5.22
C ILE A 290 7.84 4.69 -6.15
N LEU A 291 7.13 5.70 -5.67
CA LEU A 291 6.15 6.45 -6.45
C LEU A 291 6.77 7.26 -7.60
N ASN A 292 8.05 7.61 -7.49
CA ASN A 292 8.79 8.42 -8.47
C ASN A 292 9.79 7.60 -9.31
N GLU A 293 10.01 6.31 -9.03
CA GLU A 293 10.78 5.44 -9.90
C GLU A 293 10.07 5.29 -11.25
N LYS A 294 10.82 5.49 -12.34
CA LYS A 294 10.32 5.21 -13.69
C LYS A 294 10.41 3.71 -13.93
N HIS A 295 9.28 3.06 -14.06
CA HIS A 295 9.18 1.65 -14.42
C HIS A 295 9.24 1.44 -15.95
#